data_8b86c8549da795d76e7cfd03356ec637
#
_entry.id   8b86c8549da795d76e7cfd03356ec637
#
_cell.length_a   1.000
_cell.length_b   1.000
_cell.length_c   1.000
_cell.angle_alpha   90.00
_cell.angle_beta   90.00
_cell.angle_gamma   90.00
#
_symmetry.space_group_name_H-M   'P 1'
#
loop_
_entity.id
_entity.type
_entity.pdbx_description
1 polymer ?
#
loop_
_entity_poly.entity_id
_entity_poly.type
_entity_poly.pdbx_seq_one_letter_code
_entity_poly.pdbx_strand_id
1 'polypeptide(L)'
;NRQDLAQAAVAVTLVPEPIIITDLKGEDFDITAAVLEYNMGVTWWEFGVGRLTIRPLIDPLMIGPGDLGYPRDDNTSEILGLQINDDVRAYLVGDIRNREVVDDVVDGQPVAVIYCPLCDSFGTFGRVLDGETLTIAASGWTWHRIFVLQDYETGSLWFPGLSFPGQPDFLLCIAGPHQGKKLYAIPSHRTVWKPWKAAYPHSLIMKTK
;
A
#
# COMPACT_ATOMS: atom_id res chain seq x y z
N ASN A 1 6.41 -47.99 48.40
CA ASN A 1 6.42 -47.58 47.02
C ASN A 1 5.35 -46.51 46.83
N ARG A 2 5.73 -45.27 46.97
CA ARG A 2 4.94 -44.14 46.52
C ARG A 2 5.31 -43.93 45.05
N GLN A 3 4.39 -44.25 44.18
CA GLN A 3 4.50 -43.88 42.77
C GLN A 3 4.21 -42.40 42.62
N ASP A 4 5.19 -41.67 42.17
CA ASP A 4 5.10 -40.27 41.76
C ASP A 4 4.19 -40.16 40.54
N LEU A 5 2.96 -39.69 40.79
CA LEU A 5 2.09 -39.19 39.69
C LEU A 5 2.54 -37.78 39.36
N ALA A 6 3.50 -37.66 38.41
CA ALA A 6 3.78 -36.41 37.76
C ALA A 6 2.56 -36.02 36.93
N GLN A 7 1.72 -35.15 37.46
CA GLN A 7 0.68 -34.48 36.67
C GLN A 7 1.36 -33.59 35.63
N ALA A 8 1.34 -34.03 34.38
CA ALA A 8 1.66 -33.15 33.28
C ALA A 8 0.60 -32.04 33.23
N ALA A 9 0.99 -30.86 33.66
CA ALA A 9 0.17 -29.66 33.43
C ALA A 9 0.08 -29.42 31.92
N VAL A 10 -1.06 -29.71 31.33
CA VAL A 10 -1.38 -29.29 29.98
C VAL A 10 -1.51 -27.77 30.05
N ALA A 11 -0.52 -27.07 29.50
CA ALA A 11 -0.61 -25.64 29.33
C ALA A 11 -1.75 -25.37 28.30
N VAL A 12 -2.89 -24.95 28.81
CA VAL A 12 -3.97 -24.44 27.99
C VAL A 12 -3.47 -23.11 27.43
N THR A 13 -3.00 -23.11 26.20
CA THR A 13 -2.71 -21.87 25.48
C THR A 13 -4.07 -21.22 25.22
N LEU A 14 -4.39 -20.21 25.99
CA LEU A 14 -5.58 -19.39 25.74
C LEU A 14 -5.34 -18.67 24.38
N VAL A 15 -6.05 -19.08 23.35
CA VAL A 15 -6.13 -18.32 22.11
C VAL A 15 -6.91 -17.05 22.45
N PRO A 16 -6.33 -15.85 22.24
CA PRO A 16 -7.04 -14.62 22.55
C PRO A 16 -8.32 -14.52 21.71
N GLU A 17 -9.37 -13.96 22.28
CA GLU A 17 -10.58 -13.64 21.52
C GLU A 17 -10.23 -12.72 20.34
N PRO A 18 -10.80 -12.97 19.16
CA PRO A 18 -10.56 -12.12 17.99
C PRO A 18 -10.98 -10.67 18.23
N ILE A 19 -10.15 -9.74 17.81
CA ILE A 19 -10.44 -8.30 17.82
C ILE A 19 -10.93 -7.93 16.44
N ILE A 20 -12.25 -7.72 16.34
CA ILE A 20 -12.93 -7.45 15.07
C ILE A 20 -13.36 -5.98 15.03
N ILE A 21 -13.13 -5.34 13.89
CA ILE A 21 -13.73 -4.05 13.53
C ILE A 21 -14.65 -4.25 12.33
N THR A 22 -15.79 -3.57 12.35
CA THR A 22 -16.80 -3.69 11.28
C THR A 22 -16.90 -2.36 10.55
N ASP A 23 -16.85 -2.40 9.23
CA ASP A 23 -16.94 -1.20 8.39
C ASP A 23 -18.39 -0.73 8.19
N LEU A 24 -18.56 0.42 7.50
CA LEU A 24 -19.89 1.01 7.23
C LEU A 24 -20.77 0.16 6.30
N LYS A 25 -20.22 -0.87 5.67
CA LYS A 25 -20.96 -1.82 4.82
C LYS A 25 -21.28 -3.12 5.55
N GLY A 26 -20.85 -3.24 6.82
CA GLY A 26 -21.07 -4.42 7.64
C GLY A 26 -20.06 -5.55 7.40
N GLU A 27 -18.92 -5.26 6.77
CA GLU A 27 -17.85 -6.25 6.60
C GLU A 27 -16.92 -6.23 7.80
N ASP A 28 -16.58 -7.41 8.29
CA ASP A 28 -15.71 -7.62 9.43
C ASP A 28 -14.25 -7.74 9.02
N PHE A 29 -13.36 -7.16 9.84
CA PHE A 29 -11.93 -7.22 9.70
C PHE A 29 -11.32 -7.72 11.01
N ASP A 30 -10.63 -8.85 10.96
CA ASP A 30 -9.85 -9.32 12.09
C ASP A 30 -8.54 -8.55 12.17
N ILE A 31 -8.41 -7.72 13.20
CA ILE A 31 -7.23 -6.91 13.48
C ILE A 31 -6.45 -7.41 14.71
N THR A 32 -6.72 -8.64 15.15
CA THR A 32 -6.11 -9.22 16.36
C THR A 32 -4.59 -9.10 16.32
N ALA A 33 -3.97 -9.50 15.23
CA ALA A 33 -2.52 -9.42 15.08
C ALA A 33 -2.02 -7.97 15.04
N ALA A 34 -2.72 -7.08 14.33
CA ALA A 34 -2.37 -5.67 14.30
C ALA A 34 -2.32 -5.06 15.71
N VAL A 35 -3.27 -5.43 16.57
CA VAL A 35 -3.34 -4.93 17.94
C VAL A 35 -2.30 -5.61 18.85
N LEU A 36 -2.22 -6.94 18.83
CA LEU A 36 -1.43 -7.69 19.81
C LEU A 36 0.07 -7.72 19.46
N GLU A 37 0.42 -7.79 18.19
CA GLU A 37 1.81 -7.94 17.76
C GLU A 37 2.45 -6.61 17.33
N TYR A 38 1.63 -5.70 16.77
CA TYR A 38 2.14 -4.42 16.25
C TYR A 38 1.68 -3.20 17.07
N ASN A 39 1.01 -3.45 18.21
CA ASN A 39 0.55 -2.40 19.14
C ASN A 39 -0.33 -1.32 18.45
N MET A 40 -1.13 -1.74 17.47
CA MET A 40 -2.04 -0.87 16.75
C MET A 40 -3.39 -0.77 17.48
N GLY A 41 -3.45 0.03 18.55
CA GLY A 41 -4.62 0.15 19.42
C GLY A 41 -5.93 0.40 18.67
N VAL A 42 -6.99 -0.30 19.06
CA VAL A 42 -8.31 -0.30 18.40
C VAL A 42 -8.90 1.11 18.25
N THR A 43 -8.70 1.98 19.23
CA THR A 43 -9.28 3.34 19.28
C THR A 43 -8.77 4.28 18.17
N TRP A 44 -7.71 3.89 17.46
CA TRP A 44 -7.09 4.69 16.39
C TRP A 44 -7.47 4.23 14.99
N TRP A 45 -8.31 3.20 14.87
CA TRP A 45 -8.88 2.76 13.60
C TRP A 45 -10.08 3.63 13.27
N GLU A 46 -10.06 4.26 12.10
CA GLU A 46 -11.03 5.26 11.69
C GLU A 46 -11.50 5.04 10.26
N PHE A 47 -12.63 5.63 9.94
CA PHE A 47 -13.32 5.70 8.65
C PHE A 47 -14.04 4.40 8.25
N GLY A 48 -13.39 3.28 8.03
CA GLY A 48 -14.04 2.02 7.67
C GLY A 48 -15.08 2.16 6.55
N VAL A 49 -14.75 2.92 5.49
CA VAL A 49 -15.73 3.26 4.42
C VAL A 49 -16.13 2.07 3.55
N GLY A 50 -15.54 0.93 3.79
CA GLY A 50 -15.81 -0.34 3.12
C GLY A 50 -14.80 -0.69 2.03
N ARG A 51 -14.57 -2.00 1.91
CA ARG A 51 -13.74 -2.57 0.83
C ARG A 51 -14.23 -2.08 -0.52
N LEU A 52 -13.34 -1.91 -1.46
CA LEU A 52 -13.64 -1.52 -2.85
C LEU A 52 -14.31 -0.14 -3.02
N THR A 53 -14.45 0.64 -1.95
CA THR A 53 -14.95 2.03 -2.07
C THR A 53 -13.94 2.89 -2.79
N ILE A 54 -12.65 2.73 -2.43
CA ILE A 54 -11.53 3.36 -3.12
C ILE A 54 -10.80 2.26 -3.90
N ARG A 55 -11.07 2.21 -5.21
CA ARG A 55 -10.48 1.18 -6.08
C ARG A 55 -9.14 1.64 -6.63
N PRO A 56 -8.12 0.79 -6.64
CA PRO A 56 -6.85 1.12 -7.28
C PRO A 56 -7.04 1.33 -8.78
N LEU A 57 -6.12 2.06 -9.39
CA LEU A 57 -5.97 2.06 -10.84
C LEU A 57 -5.01 0.92 -11.21
N ILE A 58 -5.49 -0.01 -12.00
CA ILE A 58 -4.70 -1.18 -12.44
C ILE A 58 -4.34 -0.97 -13.91
N ASP A 59 -3.08 -1.24 -14.26
CA ASP A 59 -2.52 -1.13 -15.61
C ASP A 59 -2.87 0.24 -16.25
N PRO A 60 -2.34 1.35 -15.71
CA PRO A 60 -2.65 2.68 -16.19
C PRO A 60 -2.20 2.86 -17.63
N LEU A 61 -3.00 3.58 -18.42
CA LEU A 61 -2.53 4.01 -19.73
C LEU A 61 -1.38 5.00 -19.57
N MET A 62 -0.20 4.63 -20.04
CA MET A 62 0.96 5.51 -20.09
C MET A 62 1.06 6.16 -21.47
N ILE A 63 1.34 7.46 -21.48
CA ILE A 63 1.56 8.25 -22.72
C ILE A 63 2.96 8.84 -22.74
N GLY A 64 3.50 8.99 -23.94
CA GLY A 64 4.84 9.52 -24.18
C GLY A 64 4.86 10.85 -24.94
N PRO A 65 6.06 11.38 -25.18
CA PRO A 65 6.22 12.60 -25.99
C PRO A 65 5.54 12.48 -27.34
N GLY A 66 4.69 13.47 -27.66
CA GLY A 66 3.92 13.51 -28.92
C GLY A 66 2.50 12.94 -28.81
N ASP A 67 2.17 12.20 -27.76
CA ASP A 67 0.82 11.69 -27.55
C ASP A 67 -0.16 12.78 -27.12
N LEU A 68 -1.42 12.61 -27.49
CA LEU A 68 -2.49 13.53 -27.10
C LEU A 68 -2.66 13.52 -25.56
N GLY A 69 -2.51 14.70 -24.97
CA GLY A 69 -2.62 14.89 -23.52
C GLY A 69 -1.28 14.80 -22.79
N TYR A 70 -0.17 14.56 -23.50
CA TYR A 70 1.14 14.63 -22.90
C TYR A 70 1.43 16.06 -22.39
N PRO A 71 1.89 16.23 -21.15
CA PRO A 71 2.06 17.56 -20.58
C PRO A 71 3.15 18.36 -21.30
N ARG A 72 2.95 19.68 -21.34
CA ARG A 72 3.99 20.60 -21.82
C ARG A 72 5.18 20.59 -20.86
N ASP A 73 6.35 20.91 -21.39
CA ASP A 73 7.61 20.91 -20.62
C ASP A 73 7.62 21.91 -19.46
N ASP A 74 6.81 22.98 -19.54
CA ASP A 74 6.67 23.99 -18.49
C ASP A 74 5.60 23.67 -17.43
N ASN A 75 4.94 22.51 -17.52
CA ASN A 75 3.92 22.08 -16.58
C ASN A 75 4.51 21.93 -15.17
N THR A 76 3.78 22.36 -14.16
CA THR A 76 4.19 22.36 -12.75
C THR A 76 3.37 21.41 -11.88
N SER A 77 2.65 20.48 -12.49
CA SER A 77 1.92 19.45 -11.75
C SER A 77 2.86 18.58 -10.93
N GLU A 78 2.43 18.27 -9.72
CA GLU A 78 3.16 17.38 -8.84
C GLU A 78 3.05 15.95 -9.32
N ILE A 79 4.16 15.22 -9.28
CA ILE A 79 4.27 13.85 -9.74
C ILE A 79 5.04 12.98 -8.73
N LEU A 80 4.75 11.67 -8.76
CA LEU A 80 5.65 10.64 -8.28
C LEU A 80 6.39 10.07 -9.50
N GLY A 81 7.71 10.25 -9.53
CA GLY A 81 8.57 9.75 -10.59
C GLY A 81 9.21 8.43 -10.18
N LEU A 82 9.24 7.47 -11.08
CA LEU A 82 9.81 6.14 -10.91
C LEU A 82 10.70 5.81 -12.10
N GLN A 83 11.87 5.26 -11.82
CA GLN A 83 12.76 4.71 -12.84
C GLN A 83 13.15 3.28 -12.44
N ILE A 84 12.92 2.33 -13.35
CA ILE A 84 13.42 0.96 -13.26
C ILE A 84 14.14 0.70 -14.57
N ASN A 85 15.45 0.54 -14.51
CA ASN A 85 16.33 0.46 -15.68
C ASN A 85 16.08 1.63 -16.66
N ASP A 86 15.67 1.35 -17.90
CA ASP A 86 15.39 2.37 -18.92
C ASP A 86 13.91 2.81 -18.96
N ASP A 87 13.03 2.14 -18.22
CA ASP A 87 11.61 2.52 -18.12
C ASP A 87 11.43 3.61 -17.05
N VAL A 88 11.11 4.82 -17.53
CA VAL A 88 10.94 6.01 -16.69
C VAL A 88 9.51 6.48 -16.76
N ARG A 89 8.83 6.52 -15.62
CA ARG A 89 7.40 6.84 -15.51
C ARG A 89 7.13 7.93 -14.50
N ALA A 90 6.09 8.70 -14.76
CA ALA A 90 5.56 9.71 -13.86
C ALA A 90 4.07 9.45 -13.61
N TYR A 91 3.66 9.63 -12.37
CA TYR A 91 2.27 9.47 -11.91
C TYR A 91 1.80 10.78 -11.30
N LEU A 92 0.75 11.39 -11.84
CA LEU A 92 0.22 12.65 -11.34
C LEU A 92 -0.37 12.45 -9.93
N VAL A 93 0.16 13.19 -8.95
CA VAL A 93 -0.32 13.10 -7.55
C VAL A 93 -1.81 13.44 -7.45
N GLY A 94 -2.27 14.42 -8.24
CA GLY A 94 -3.69 14.79 -8.29
C GLY A 94 -4.61 13.64 -8.70
N ASP A 95 -4.13 12.71 -9.50
CA ASP A 95 -4.89 11.57 -10.00
C ASP A 95 -4.83 10.39 -9.03
N ILE A 96 -3.63 10.11 -8.49
CA ILE A 96 -3.47 9.07 -7.46
C ILE A 96 -4.29 9.41 -6.23
N ARG A 97 -4.39 10.67 -5.86
CA ARG A 97 -5.14 11.16 -4.69
C ARG A 97 -6.55 10.57 -4.55
N ASN A 98 -7.21 10.33 -5.68
CA ASN A 98 -8.58 9.81 -5.71
C ASN A 98 -8.64 8.27 -5.74
N ARG A 99 -7.51 7.62 -5.98
CA ARG A 99 -7.37 6.16 -6.09
C ARG A 99 -6.53 5.57 -4.98
N GLU A 100 -5.68 6.40 -4.37
CA GLU A 100 -4.69 6.08 -3.35
C GLU A 100 -3.61 5.10 -3.81
N VAL A 101 -3.92 4.20 -4.73
CA VAL A 101 -3.02 3.17 -5.27
C VAL A 101 -3.11 3.09 -6.79
N VAL A 102 -1.96 2.96 -7.42
CA VAL A 102 -1.80 2.58 -8.83
C VAL A 102 -0.95 1.32 -8.89
N ASP A 103 -1.53 0.23 -9.36
CA ASP A 103 -0.84 -1.02 -9.65
C ASP A 103 -0.40 -1.04 -11.11
N ASP A 104 0.91 -1.05 -11.33
CA ASP A 104 1.53 -0.97 -12.65
C ASP A 104 2.57 -2.09 -12.83
N VAL A 105 3.08 -2.22 -14.05
CA VAL A 105 4.24 -3.06 -14.40
C VAL A 105 5.26 -2.20 -15.10
N VAL A 106 6.40 -1.94 -14.45
CA VAL A 106 7.47 -1.08 -14.95
C VAL A 106 8.69 -1.94 -15.26
N ASP A 107 9.14 -1.95 -16.50
CA ASP A 107 10.20 -2.83 -16.99
C ASP A 107 10.01 -4.31 -16.56
N GLY A 108 8.78 -4.82 -16.68
CA GLY A 108 8.43 -6.19 -16.29
C GLY A 108 8.30 -6.41 -14.78
N GLN A 109 8.58 -5.42 -13.94
CA GLN A 109 8.46 -5.50 -12.49
C GLN A 109 7.09 -4.99 -12.03
N PRO A 110 6.24 -5.82 -11.40
CA PRO A 110 4.99 -5.39 -10.80
C PRO A 110 5.24 -4.45 -9.61
N VAL A 111 4.63 -3.26 -9.63
CA VAL A 111 4.78 -2.23 -8.62
C VAL A 111 3.44 -1.66 -8.17
N ALA A 112 3.35 -1.24 -6.91
CA ALA A 112 2.26 -0.43 -6.38
C ALA A 112 2.80 0.97 -6.07
N VAL A 113 2.28 1.99 -6.76
CA VAL A 113 2.55 3.40 -6.49
C VAL A 113 1.44 3.93 -5.60
N ILE A 114 1.79 4.40 -4.40
CA ILE A 114 0.80 4.80 -3.41
C ILE A 114 0.94 6.28 -3.04
N TYR A 115 -0.19 6.88 -2.69
CA TYR A 115 -0.26 8.21 -2.11
C TYR A 115 -1.41 8.30 -1.11
N CYS A 116 -1.09 8.63 0.14
CA CYS A 116 -2.07 8.85 1.21
C CYS A 116 -2.43 10.33 1.30
N PRO A 117 -3.63 10.75 0.91
CA PRO A 117 -4.00 12.16 0.94
C PRO A 117 -4.20 12.73 2.36
N LEU A 118 -4.39 11.86 3.35
CA LEU A 118 -4.64 12.28 4.75
C LEU A 118 -3.34 12.59 5.50
N CYS A 119 -2.28 11.87 5.21
CA CYS A 119 -0.98 12.01 5.88
C CYS A 119 0.13 12.51 4.97
N ASP A 120 -0.19 12.77 3.69
CA ASP A 120 0.75 13.23 2.67
C ASP A 120 1.96 12.29 2.47
N SER A 121 1.79 11.01 2.80
CA SER A 121 2.79 9.96 2.60
C SER A 121 2.69 9.35 1.21
N PHE A 122 3.83 8.94 0.66
CA PHE A 122 3.89 8.34 -0.66
C PHE A 122 4.96 7.24 -0.71
N GLY A 123 4.90 6.40 -1.72
CA GLY A 123 5.94 5.40 -1.98
C GLY A 123 5.63 4.54 -3.20
N THR A 124 6.62 3.78 -3.60
CA THR A 124 6.47 2.72 -4.60
C THR A 124 7.01 1.43 -4.00
N PHE A 125 6.27 0.34 -4.16
CA PHE A 125 6.61 -0.96 -3.58
C PHE A 125 6.52 -2.05 -4.64
N GLY A 126 7.44 -3.01 -4.59
CA GLY A 126 7.28 -4.24 -5.34
C GLY A 126 6.07 -5.01 -4.80
N ARG A 127 5.22 -5.52 -5.69
CA ARG A 127 4.00 -6.25 -5.29
C ARG A 127 4.02 -7.74 -5.62
N VAL A 128 5.21 -8.31 -5.78
CA VAL A 128 5.41 -9.77 -5.89
C VAL A 128 5.78 -10.33 -4.52
N LEU A 129 5.00 -11.27 -4.05
CA LEU A 129 5.22 -11.97 -2.78
C LEU A 129 5.18 -13.48 -3.00
N ASP A 130 6.24 -14.18 -2.60
CA ASP A 130 6.36 -15.64 -2.72
C ASP A 130 6.03 -16.19 -4.15
N GLY A 131 6.32 -15.37 -5.19
CA GLY A 131 6.07 -15.70 -6.60
C GLY A 131 4.70 -15.30 -7.13
N GLU A 132 3.82 -14.77 -6.29
CA GLU A 132 2.50 -14.25 -6.69
C GLU A 132 2.51 -12.74 -6.80
N THR A 133 1.83 -12.20 -7.80
CA THR A 133 1.63 -10.76 -7.95
C THR A 133 0.36 -10.33 -7.24
N LEU A 134 0.49 -9.48 -6.22
CA LEU A 134 -0.64 -8.98 -5.46
C LEU A 134 -1.27 -7.75 -6.13
N THR A 135 -2.58 -7.58 -5.94
CA THR A 135 -3.32 -6.36 -6.28
C THR A 135 -3.50 -5.54 -5.01
N ILE A 136 -2.80 -4.42 -4.89
CA ILE A 136 -2.83 -3.58 -3.70
C ILE A 136 -3.92 -2.52 -3.83
N ALA A 137 -4.67 -2.30 -2.78
CA ALA A 137 -5.78 -1.35 -2.73
C ALA A 137 -5.92 -0.69 -1.37
N ALA A 138 -6.66 0.41 -1.28
CA ALA A 138 -7.10 0.93 0.00
C ALA A 138 -8.10 -0.04 0.65
N SER A 139 -7.93 -0.32 1.94
CA SER A 139 -8.89 -1.15 2.69
C SER A 139 -10.17 -0.39 3.06
N GLY A 140 -10.12 0.94 3.00
CA GLY A 140 -11.16 1.82 3.52
C GLY A 140 -10.95 2.21 4.98
N TRP A 141 -9.99 1.63 5.65
CA TRP A 141 -9.59 1.96 7.01
C TRP A 141 -8.35 2.84 7.06
N THR A 142 -8.24 3.63 8.12
CA THR A 142 -7.00 4.29 8.52
C THR A 142 -6.65 3.93 9.96
N TRP A 143 -5.38 4.00 10.28
CA TRP A 143 -4.89 3.94 11.65
C TRP A 143 -4.02 5.18 11.91
N HIS A 144 -4.33 5.97 12.93
CA HIS A 144 -3.73 7.30 13.15
C HIS A 144 -3.75 8.18 11.90
N ARG A 145 -4.83 8.17 11.13
CA ARG A 145 -5.01 8.92 9.88
C ARG A 145 -4.06 8.48 8.75
N ILE A 146 -3.34 7.38 8.92
CA ILE A 146 -2.55 6.75 7.86
C ILE A 146 -3.41 5.65 7.26
N PHE A 147 -3.50 5.60 5.93
CA PHE A 147 -4.30 4.59 5.27
C PHE A 147 -3.77 3.17 5.55
N VAL A 148 -4.69 2.26 5.74
CA VAL A 148 -4.43 0.83 5.76
C VAL A 148 -4.77 0.28 4.39
N LEU A 149 -3.83 -0.41 3.78
CA LEU A 149 -4.00 -1.05 2.48
C LEU A 149 -4.47 -2.49 2.67
N GLN A 150 -4.89 -3.11 1.57
CA GLN A 150 -5.20 -4.54 1.50
C GLN A 150 -4.71 -5.12 0.18
N ASP A 151 -4.49 -6.43 0.12
CA ASP A 151 -4.44 -7.14 -1.15
C ASP A 151 -5.81 -7.74 -1.49
N TYR A 152 -6.10 -7.92 -2.79
CA TYR A 152 -7.36 -8.51 -3.24
C TYR A 152 -7.33 -10.04 -3.16
N GLU A 153 -6.16 -10.64 -3.24
CA GLU A 153 -5.96 -12.09 -3.34
C GLU A 153 -6.33 -12.78 -2.03
N THR A 154 -5.94 -12.17 -0.89
CA THR A 154 -6.16 -12.77 0.42
C THR A 154 -6.95 -11.89 1.40
N GLY A 155 -7.10 -10.60 1.08
CA GLY A 155 -7.67 -9.61 1.99
C GLY A 155 -6.77 -9.27 3.17
N SER A 156 -5.47 -9.66 3.11
CA SER A 156 -4.51 -9.26 4.14
C SER A 156 -4.39 -7.75 4.20
N LEU A 157 -4.20 -7.24 5.43
CA LEU A 157 -4.06 -5.81 5.69
C LEU A 157 -2.58 -5.41 5.72
N TRP A 158 -2.25 -4.35 4.99
CA TRP A 158 -0.89 -3.83 4.84
C TRP A 158 -0.79 -2.42 5.37
N PHE A 159 0.29 -2.13 6.08
CA PHE A 159 0.52 -0.82 6.66
C PHE A 159 1.91 -0.30 6.27
N PRO A 160 2.03 0.99 5.89
CA PRO A 160 3.32 1.59 5.65
C PRO A 160 4.18 1.52 6.90
N GLY A 161 5.40 1.02 6.79
CA GLY A 161 6.31 0.92 7.94
C GLY A 161 6.43 2.26 8.67
N LEU A 162 6.60 2.18 9.99
CA LEU A 162 6.47 3.31 10.94
C LEU A 162 7.53 4.42 10.81
N SER A 163 8.25 4.50 9.70
CA SER A 163 9.18 5.60 9.42
C SER A 163 8.41 6.85 9.04
N PHE A 164 8.03 7.66 10.02
CA PHE A 164 7.38 8.96 9.84
C PHE A 164 8.36 10.11 10.10
N PRO A 165 8.30 11.22 9.33
CA PRO A 165 7.55 11.49 8.10
C PRO A 165 8.40 11.18 6.86
N GLY A 166 7.82 10.62 5.80
CA GLY A 166 8.50 10.38 4.53
C GLY A 166 8.02 9.18 3.74
N GLN A 167 8.91 8.67 2.90
CA GLN A 167 8.68 7.45 2.14
C GLN A 167 9.00 6.23 3.03
N PRO A 168 8.04 5.34 3.28
CA PRO A 168 8.29 4.13 4.06
C PRO A 168 9.16 3.13 3.29
N ASP A 169 10.04 2.41 4.01
CA ASP A 169 10.95 1.43 3.41
C ASP A 169 10.24 0.14 2.98
N PHE A 170 9.06 -0.12 3.52
CA PHE A 170 8.26 -1.31 3.20
C PHE A 170 6.80 -1.13 3.60
N LEU A 171 5.93 -1.93 2.99
CA LEU A 171 4.61 -2.24 3.52
C LEU A 171 4.72 -3.51 4.38
N LEU A 172 4.25 -3.45 5.61
CA LEU A 172 4.18 -4.59 6.52
C LEU A 172 2.77 -5.19 6.50
N CYS A 173 2.65 -6.48 6.30
CA CYS A 173 1.38 -7.15 6.51
C CYS A 173 1.09 -7.28 8.01
N ILE A 174 0.07 -6.58 8.47
CA ILE A 174 -0.30 -6.45 9.89
C ILE A 174 -1.41 -7.41 10.31
N ALA A 175 -2.15 -7.98 9.36
CA ALA A 175 -3.21 -8.95 9.62
C ALA A 175 -3.52 -9.75 8.34
N GLY A 176 -4.05 -10.96 8.50
CA GLY A 176 -4.45 -11.85 7.42
C GLY A 176 -3.41 -12.91 7.07
N PRO A 177 -3.62 -13.66 5.97
CA PRO A 177 -2.76 -14.78 5.59
C PRO A 177 -1.28 -14.45 5.37
N HIS A 178 -0.96 -13.22 4.99
CA HIS A 178 0.42 -12.78 4.78
C HIS A 178 1.06 -12.10 6.00
N GLN A 179 0.44 -12.20 7.18
CA GLN A 179 0.93 -11.54 8.39
C GLN A 179 2.45 -11.68 8.58
N GLY A 180 3.11 -10.56 8.90
CA GLY A 180 4.55 -10.47 9.10
C GLY A 180 5.39 -10.36 7.83
N LYS A 181 4.82 -10.58 6.65
CA LYS A 181 5.49 -10.39 5.37
C LYS A 181 5.66 -8.91 5.03
N LYS A 182 6.61 -8.62 4.14
CA LYS A 182 6.93 -7.25 3.72
C LYS A 182 6.97 -7.13 2.20
N LEU A 183 6.44 -6.03 1.70
CA LEU A 183 6.66 -5.57 0.32
C LEU A 183 7.62 -4.39 0.40
N TYR A 184 8.81 -4.53 -0.20
CA TYR A 184 9.88 -3.54 -0.07
C TYR A 184 9.72 -2.38 -1.04
N ALA A 185 10.15 -1.20 -0.57
CA ALA A 185 10.13 0.02 -1.36
C ALA A 185 11.08 -0.07 -2.56
N ILE A 186 10.64 0.56 -3.64
CA ILE A 186 11.44 0.84 -4.82
C ILE A 186 11.69 2.35 -4.82
N PRO A 187 12.92 2.81 -5.06
CA PRO A 187 13.22 4.24 -5.06
C PRO A 187 12.30 5.01 -6.01
N SER A 188 11.62 6.00 -5.48
CA SER A 188 10.75 6.90 -6.23
C SER A 188 10.89 8.34 -5.73
N HIS A 189 10.57 9.32 -6.57
CA HIS A 189 10.80 10.72 -6.28
C HIS A 189 9.51 11.53 -6.37
N ARG A 190 9.18 12.24 -5.31
CA ARG A 190 8.14 13.26 -5.36
C ARG A 190 8.75 14.58 -5.83
N THR A 191 8.24 15.09 -6.93
CA THR A 191 8.74 16.31 -7.57
C THR A 191 7.64 16.96 -8.42
N VAL A 192 7.97 17.95 -9.25
CA VAL A 192 7.07 18.50 -10.25
C VAL A 192 7.49 18.07 -11.65
N TRP A 193 6.55 18.06 -12.58
CA TRP A 193 6.79 17.59 -13.95
C TRP A 193 7.95 18.29 -14.64
N LYS A 194 8.03 19.62 -14.58
CA LYS A 194 9.04 20.41 -15.29
C LYS A 194 10.48 19.95 -15.05
N PRO A 195 11.02 19.88 -13.81
CA PRO A 195 12.37 19.36 -13.59
C PRO A 195 12.48 17.86 -13.91
N TRP A 196 11.43 17.06 -13.66
CA TRP A 196 11.43 15.66 -14.02
C TRP A 196 11.60 15.46 -15.53
N LYS A 197 10.78 16.16 -16.33
CA LYS A 197 10.83 16.13 -17.78
C LYS A 197 12.18 16.60 -18.35
N ALA A 198 12.80 17.59 -17.73
CA ALA A 198 14.12 18.06 -18.11
C ALA A 198 15.21 17.00 -17.86
N ALA A 199 15.12 16.25 -16.76
CA ALA A 199 16.03 15.15 -16.44
C ALA A 199 15.76 13.89 -17.28
N TYR A 200 14.49 13.64 -17.61
CA TYR A 200 14.02 12.43 -18.29
C TYR A 200 13.16 12.80 -19.53
N PRO A 201 13.75 13.26 -20.64
CA PRO A 201 13.00 13.76 -21.80
C PRO A 201 12.04 12.75 -22.44
N HIS A 202 12.26 11.46 -22.24
CA HIS A 202 11.43 10.37 -22.77
C HIS A 202 10.51 9.73 -21.74
N SER A 203 10.42 10.30 -20.51
CA SER A 203 9.55 9.78 -19.46
C SER A 203 8.13 9.60 -19.97
N LEU A 204 7.55 8.44 -19.69
CA LEU A 204 6.13 8.22 -19.83
C LEU A 204 5.40 8.91 -18.67
N ILE A 205 4.13 9.23 -18.87
CA ILE A 205 3.27 9.76 -17.82
C ILE A 205 1.92 9.07 -17.86
N MET A 206 1.39 8.79 -16.66
CA MET A 206 0.05 8.23 -16.53
C MET A 206 -0.99 9.20 -17.11
N LYS A 207 -1.79 8.71 -18.05
CA LYS A 207 -2.90 9.47 -18.62
C LYS A 207 -4.11 9.35 -17.72
N THR A 208 -4.60 10.49 -17.26
CA THR A 208 -5.91 10.57 -16.61
C THR A 208 -7.02 10.36 -17.62
N LYS A 209 -8.07 9.69 -17.18
CA LYS A 209 -9.30 9.53 -17.99
C LYS A 209 -10.19 10.74 -17.82
#